data_bfb9ae421400541b6aba38a887cf948c
#
_entry.id   bfb9ae421400541b6aba38a887cf948c
#
_cell.length_a   1.000
_cell.length_b   1.000
_cell.length_c   1.000
_cell.angle_alpha   90.00
_cell.angle_beta   90.00
_cell.angle_gamma   90.00
#
_symmetry.space_group_name_H-M   'P 1'
#
loop_
_entity.id
_entity.type
_entity.pdbx_description
1 polymer ?
#
loop_
_entity_poly.entity_id
_entity_poly.type
_entity_poly.pdbx_seq_one_letter_code
_entity_poly.pdbx_strand_id
1 'polypeptide(L)'
;MTLVKLFFFALSTLGTFELLRLAGRNRIQTHFLPSLTIAVQVSVLFLAGLWNLLPEAAGILYLLGFFGLFLLVVREKSLNFLRKYADFGYAAFLMILMGSALAVKGKMFLQYDNFSHWALVVREMLRFDRFPNFADTLIHFQEYPLGSAAYIYYFAHWVGTTEPLQMLAQAYAIAAAILPLFSRVTGRKPLCCAALLGFAWFVFDYNTAITDLLVDTLLPMVGMCALLFAVTHCKKGCGKFELFCAACYSIWLVQIKNSGIFFLLPIVLVIVPYAHRQKAWGACASVLLAPLVSLVLWQKHCAYVFPAAASTTHAMTLSNYQATLQGKSAEEILTICRSFLTFALTYRGLWLTVVFCGMLGGLVFLLNRPMRKDFIRIALFSAGLYLVYQLGNLGMYLLSMPTVQALRLGGVERYTKTVLLAILYLNMLPMLRLISDTPVKSRALALTAGFLVTLFAFLYLNLGSLEAIFQGREDPAKRQWLESVRVEYGLPEGESYRVLLPAEAANDRGYTYVLTRYTFRSNSVQVLTEDDLGSLSADDANFLLIYGTQSPAVSAWVRTHYPDQAGRPVINLWLE
;
A
#
# COMPACT_ATOMS: atom_id res chain seq x y z
N MET A 1 -22.23 10.99 12.57
CA MET A 1 -22.57 10.40 11.24
C MET A 1 -21.55 9.35 10.78
N THR A 2 -20.26 9.60 10.81
CA THR A 2 -19.20 8.66 10.36
C THR A 2 -19.23 7.31 11.09
N LEU A 3 -19.39 7.29 12.42
CA LEU A 3 -19.47 6.03 13.20
C LEU A 3 -20.66 5.15 12.78
N VAL A 4 -21.80 5.76 12.45
CA VAL A 4 -22.99 5.03 11.96
C VAL A 4 -22.69 4.41 10.60
N LYS A 5 -22.08 5.15 9.68
CA LYS A 5 -21.67 4.63 8.37
C LYS A 5 -20.66 3.50 8.51
N LEU A 6 -19.67 3.65 9.38
CA LEU A 6 -18.69 2.60 9.67
C LEU A 6 -19.34 1.33 10.23
N PHE A 7 -20.31 1.48 11.11
CA PHE A 7 -21.09 0.36 11.65
C PHE A 7 -21.83 -0.40 10.54
N PHE A 8 -22.55 0.29 9.66
CA PHE A 8 -23.25 -0.35 8.54
C PHE A 8 -22.27 -0.98 7.54
N PHE A 9 -21.12 -0.35 7.30
CA PHE A 9 -20.07 -0.92 6.47
C PHE A 9 -19.53 -2.23 7.08
N ALA A 10 -19.30 -2.25 8.40
CA ALA A 10 -18.87 -3.47 9.11
C ALA A 10 -19.92 -4.59 9.03
N LEU A 11 -21.20 -4.27 9.13
CA LEU A 11 -22.30 -5.25 8.98
C LEU A 11 -22.33 -5.82 7.56
N SER A 12 -22.23 -4.98 6.53
CA SER A 12 -22.15 -5.42 5.14
C SER A 12 -20.92 -6.32 4.90
N THR A 13 -19.77 -5.92 5.44
CA THR A 13 -18.52 -6.70 5.36
C THR A 13 -18.66 -8.06 6.04
N LEU A 14 -19.26 -8.13 7.24
CA LEU A 14 -19.53 -9.37 7.93
C LEU A 14 -20.45 -10.30 7.14
N GLY A 15 -21.49 -9.75 6.52
CA GLY A 15 -22.38 -10.53 5.65
C GLY A 15 -21.65 -11.06 4.41
N THR A 16 -20.73 -10.30 3.83
CA THR A 16 -19.86 -10.76 2.74
C THR A 16 -18.96 -11.92 3.18
N PHE A 17 -18.40 -11.87 4.42
CA PHE A 17 -17.65 -13.00 4.98
C PHE A 17 -18.47 -14.28 4.98
N GLU A 18 -19.73 -14.19 5.41
CA GLU A 18 -20.62 -15.34 5.46
C GLU A 18 -21.01 -15.85 4.07
N LEU A 19 -21.23 -14.97 3.10
CA LEU A 19 -21.47 -15.39 1.72
C LEU A 19 -20.28 -16.19 1.16
N LEU A 20 -19.05 -15.68 1.35
CA LEU A 20 -17.84 -16.37 0.91
C LEU A 20 -17.64 -17.70 1.63
N ARG A 21 -17.92 -17.76 2.93
CA ARG A 21 -17.86 -18.98 3.72
C ARG A 21 -18.87 -20.03 3.23
N LEU A 22 -20.10 -19.61 2.94
CA LEU A 22 -21.16 -20.47 2.41
C LEU A 22 -20.83 -20.98 1.01
N ALA A 23 -20.37 -20.08 0.11
CA ALA A 23 -19.93 -20.44 -1.23
C ALA A 23 -18.78 -21.46 -1.21
N GLY A 24 -17.86 -21.28 -0.27
CA GLY A 24 -16.76 -22.23 0.00
C GLY A 24 -17.19 -23.48 0.79
N ARG A 25 -18.48 -23.70 1.03
CA ARG A 25 -19.00 -24.85 1.82
C ARG A 25 -18.30 -25.02 3.16
N ASN A 26 -18.01 -23.91 3.84
CA ASN A 26 -17.26 -23.83 5.11
C ASN A 26 -15.82 -24.37 5.07
N ARG A 27 -15.22 -24.52 3.91
CA ARG A 27 -13.83 -24.99 3.77
C ARG A 27 -12.80 -23.89 3.95
N ILE A 28 -13.21 -22.61 3.72
CA ILE A 28 -12.32 -21.47 3.92
C ILE A 28 -12.20 -21.17 5.41
N GLN A 29 -10.97 -21.12 5.92
CA GLN A 29 -10.71 -20.74 7.30
C GLN A 29 -11.09 -19.28 7.53
N THR A 30 -11.75 -19.00 8.66
CA THR A 30 -12.32 -17.68 8.95
C THR A 30 -11.30 -16.55 8.90
N HIS A 31 -10.06 -16.78 9.35
CA HIS A 31 -9.00 -15.78 9.34
C HIS A 31 -8.63 -15.24 7.94
N PHE A 32 -8.96 -15.96 6.86
CA PHE A 32 -8.75 -15.48 5.50
C PHE A 32 -9.91 -14.61 4.98
N LEU A 33 -11.08 -14.65 5.61
CA LEU A 33 -12.29 -13.98 5.08
C LEU A 33 -12.11 -12.46 4.90
N PRO A 34 -11.49 -11.70 5.82
CA PRO A 34 -11.30 -10.27 5.61
C PRO A 34 -10.48 -9.95 4.35
N SER A 35 -9.32 -10.57 4.18
CA SER A 35 -8.46 -10.34 3.00
C SER A 35 -9.07 -10.90 1.72
N LEU A 36 -9.76 -12.05 1.78
CA LEU A 36 -10.45 -12.63 0.65
C LEU A 36 -11.61 -11.75 0.17
N THR A 37 -12.35 -11.15 1.10
CA THR A 37 -13.41 -10.19 0.78
C THR A 37 -12.84 -9.02 -0.03
N ILE A 38 -11.72 -8.44 0.40
CA ILE A 38 -11.07 -7.36 -0.35
C ILE A 38 -10.63 -7.86 -1.73
N ALA A 39 -10.02 -9.04 -1.82
CA ALA A 39 -9.56 -9.60 -3.09
C ALA A 39 -10.70 -9.78 -4.10
N VAL A 40 -11.87 -10.25 -3.64
CA VAL A 40 -13.08 -10.37 -4.46
C VAL A 40 -13.63 -8.99 -4.83
N GLN A 41 -13.75 -8.08 -3.85
CA GLN A 41 -14.24 -6.72 -4.09
C GLN A 41 -13.36 -5.98 -5.10
N VAL A 42 -12.03 -6.01 -4.95
CA VAL A 42 -11.09 -5.40 -5.91
C VAL A 42 -11.25 -6.00 -7.29
N SER A 43 -11.40 -7.33 -7.41
CA SER A 43 -11.57 -7.99 -8.71
C SER A 43 -12.85 -7.53 -9.41
N VAL A 44 -13.96 -7.38 -8.67
CA VAL A 44 -15.23 -6.89 -9.21
C VAL A 44 -15.16 -5.41 -9.57
N LEU A 45 -14.64 -4.57 -8.66
CA LEU A 45 -14.51 -3.13 -8.87
C LEU A 45 -13.56 -2.82 -10.03
N PHE A 46 -12.46 -3.57 -10.15
CA PHE A 46 -11.55 -3.44 -11.28
C PHE A 46 -12.28 -3.70 -12.61
N LEU A 47 -12.96 -4.83 -12.72
CA LEU A 47 -13.71 -5.16 -13.93
C LEU A 47 -14.80 -4.10 -14.23
N ALA A 48 -15.59 -3.74 -13.24
CA ALA A 48 -16.66 -2.74 -13.41
C ALA A 48 -16.11 -1.36 -13.79
N GLY A 49 -15.00 -0.94 -13.18
CA GLY A 49 -14.35 0.35 -13.47
C GLY A 49 -13.85 0.47 -14.92
N LEU A 50 -13.47 -0.64 -15.58
CA LEU A 50 -13.11 -0.66 -17.01
C LEU A 50 -14.28 -0.25 -17.91
N TRP A 51 -15.53 -0.41 -17.46
CA TRP A 51 -16.77 -0.06 -18.19
C TRP A 51 -17.53 1.14 -17.57
N ASN A 52 -16.86 1.94 -16.72
CA ASN A 52 -17.49 3.06 -16.00
C ASN A 52 -18.70 2.69 -15.14
N LEU A 53 -18.71 1.47 -14.58
CA LEU A 53 -19.74 0.95 -13.69
C LEU A 53 -19.24 0.85 -12.23
N LEU A 54 -18.34 1.76 -11.84
CA LEU A 54 -17.68 1.71 -10.53
C LEU A 54 -18.66 1.94 -9.36
N PRO A 55 -19.55 2.96 -9.38
CA PRO A 55 -20.51 3.18 -8.30
C PRO A 55 -21.59 2.10 -8.24
N GLU A 56 -22.05 1.58 -9.38
CA GLU A 56 -23.04 0.49 -9.42
C GLU A 56 -22.46 -0.78 -8.80
N ALA A 57 -21.22 -1.13 -9.15
CA ALA A 57 -20.53 -2.27 -8.56
C ALA A 57 -20.32 -2.08 -7.05
N ALA A 58 -19.94 -0.88 -6.61
CA ALA A 58 -19.83 -0.56 -5.20
C ALA A 58 -21.16 -0.72 -4.47
N GLY A 59 -22.27 -0.26 -5.08
CA GLY A 59 -23.63 -0.44 -4.58
C GLY A 59 -24.02 -1.92 -4.46
N ILE A 60 -23.80 -2.68 -5.52
CA ILE A 60 -24.13 -4.12 -5.55
C ILE A 60 -23.32 -4.87 -4.49
N LEU A 61 -22.02 -4.64 -4.37
CA LEU A 61 -21.18 -5.29 -3.36
C LEU A 61 -21.62 -4.96 -1.94
N TYR A 62 -22.01 -3.71 -1.69
CA TYR A 62 -22.51 -3.28 -0.39
C TYR A 62 -23.84 -3.96 -0.03
N LEU A 63 -24.80 -4.01 -0.97
CA LEU A 63 -26.10 -4.66 -0.80
C LEU A 63 -25.98 -6.18 -0.69
N LEU A 64 -25.09 -6.81 -1.45
CA LEU A 64 -24.79 -8.24 -1.32
C LEU A 64 -24.28 -8.58 0.08
N GLY A 65 -23.52 -7.69 0.71
CA GLY A 65 -23.13 -7.86 2.10
C GLY A 65 -24.34 -7.93 3.05
N PHE A 66 -25.28 -7.02 2.93
CA PHE A 66 -26.53 -7.09 3.72
C PHE A 66 -27.38 -8.31 3.41
N PHE A 67 -27.45 -8.71 2.15
CA PHE A 67 -28.12 -9.96 1.77
C PHE A 67 -27.45 -11.17 2.44
N GLY A 68 -26.13 -11.22 2.48
CA GLY A 68 -25.39 -12.25 3.21
C GLY A 68 -25.69 -12.27 4.70
N LEU A 69 -25.77 -11.10 5.32
CA LEU A 69 -26.16 -10.96 6.72
C LEU A 69 -27.61 -11.42 6.96
N PHE A 70 -28.53 -11.06 6.08
CA PHE A 70 -29.92 -11.52 6.13
C PHE A 70 -30.01 -13.05 6.04
N LEU A 71 -29.35 -13.66 5.05
CA LEU A 71 -29.30 -15.12 4.92
C LEU A 71 -28.75 -15.80 6.18
N LEU A 72 -27.75 -15.21 6.79
CA LEU A 72 -27.14 -15.71 8.01
C LEU A 72 -28.12 -15.69 9.18
N VAL A 73 -28.80 -14.56 9.40
CA VAL A 73 -29.80 -14.42 10.48
C VAL A 73 -30.96 -15.42 10.30
N VAL A 74 -31.47 -15.56 9.07
CA VAL A 74 -32.55 -16.51 8.75
C VAL A 74 -32.14 -17.96 8.99
N ARG A 75 -30.90 -18.31 8.63
CA ARG A 75 -30.40 -19.68 8.73
C ARG A 75 -30.02 -20.08 10.17
N GLU A 76 -29.26 -19.24 10.86
CA GLU A 76 -28.71 -19.59 12.16
C GLU A 76 -29.70 -19.34 13.32
N LYS A 77 -30.72 -18.49 13.10
CA LYS A 77 -31.76 -18.11 14.08
C LYS A 77 -31.22 -17.68 15.45
N SER A 78 -29.91 -17.42 15.54
CA SER A 78 -29.20 -17.00 16.77
C SER A 78 -27.91 -16.27 16.43
N LEU A 79 -27.37 -15.52 17.39
CA LEU A 79 -26.06 -14.85 17.24
C LEU A 79 -24.85 -15.80 17.46
N ASN A 80 -25.09 -17.11 17.58
CA ASN A 80 -24.03 -18.09 17.80
C ASN A 80 -22.98 -18.14 16.69
N PHE A 81 -23.32 -17.69 15.48
CA PHE A 81 -22.36 -17.55 14.40
C PHE A 81 -21.19 -16.61 14.74
N LEU A 82 -21.40 -15.61 15.59
CA LEU A 82 -20.35 -14.68 16.02
C LEU A 82 -19.23 -15.40 16.80
N ARG A 83 -19.50 -16.54 17.43
CA ARG A 83 -18.50 -17.35 18.13
C ARG A 83 -17.37 -17.81 17.20
N LYS A 84 -17.61 -17.91 15.88
CA LYS A 84 -16.60 -18.27 14.87
C LYS A 84 -15.53 -17.19 14.70
N TYR A 85 -15.86 -15.95 15.06
CA TYR A 85 -15.01 -14.75 15.00
C TYR A 85 -14.52 -14.33 16.39
N ALA A 86 -15.01 -14.99 17.45
CA ALA A 86 -14.64 -14.68 18.84
C ALA A 86 -13.37 -15.47 19.24
N ASP A 87 -12.25 -15.17 18.59
CA ASP A 87 -10.95 -15.72 18.94
C ASP A 87 -9.88 -14.62 19.08
N PHE A 88 -8.71 -15.00 19.59
CA PHE A 88 -7.60 -14.07 19.81
C PHE A 88 -7.01 -13.49 18.51
N GLY A 89 -7.17 -14.14 17.37
CA GLY A 89 -6.77 -13.61 16.06
C GLY A 89 -7.64 -12.43 15.67
N TYR A 90 -8.96 -12.59 15.77
CA TYR A 90 -9.90 -11.49 15.53
C TYR A 90 -9.79 -10.39 16.60
N ALA A 91 -9.52 -10.74 17.86
CA ALA A 91 -9.22 -9.74 18.89
C ALA A 91 -7.99 -8.90 18.50
N ALA A 92 -6.90 -9.52 18.06
CA ALA A 92 -5.74 -8.80 17.54
C ALA A 92 -6.10 -7.93 16.32
N PHE A 93 -6.87 -8.46 15.38
CA PHE A 93 -7.32 -7.72 14.20
C PHE A 93 -8.11 -6.46 14.56
N LEU A 94 -9.07 -6.57 15.47
CA LEU A 94 -9.85 -5.42 15.95
C LEU A 94 -8.98 -4.41 16.71
N MET A 95 -8.03 -4.87 17.52
CA MET A 95 -7.08 -3.98 18.21
C MET A 95 -6.17 -3.25 17.23
N ILE A 96 -5.70 -3.92 16.17
CA ILE A 96 -4.93 -3.29 15.08
C ILE A 96 -5.77 -2.19 14.41
N LEU A 97 -7.03 -2.48 14.07
CA LEU A 97 -7.92 -1.50 13.43
C LEU A 97 -8.21 -0.31 14.34
N MET A 98 -8.46 -0.56 15.62
CA MET A 98 -8.69 0.51 16.59
C MET A 98 -7.44 1.38 16.79
N GLY A 99 -6.27 0.77 16.94
CA GLY A 99 -4.99 1.48 17.00
C GLY A 99 -4.72 2.29 15.74
N SER A 100 -5.01 1.72 14.56
CA SER A 100 -4.89 2.42 13.28
C SER A 100 -5.83 3.62 13.19
N ALA A 101 -7.10 3.46 13.60
CA ALA A 101 -8.07 4.56 13.62
C ALA A 101 -7.64 5.70 14.55
N LEU A 102 -7.04 5.37 15.70
CA LEU A 102 -6.47 6.38 16.62
C LEU A 102 -5.25 7.06 16.01
N ALA A 103 -4.35 6.30 15.37
CA ALA A 103 -3.12 6.84 14.77
C ALA A 103 -3.41 7.79 13.60
N VAL A 104 -4.42 7.52 12.78
CA VAL A 104 -4.76 8.38 11.63
C VAL A 104 -5.74 9.50 11.97
N LYS A 105 -6.30 9.53 13.18
CA LYS A 105 -7.28 10.54 13.59
C LYS A 105 -6.72 11.95 13.46
N GLY A 106 -7.38 12.80 12.68
CA GLY A 106 -6.96 14.20 12.46
C GLY A 106 -5.68 14.35 11.62
N LYS A 107 -5.14 13.28 11.07
CA LYS A 107 -3.98 13.34 10.18
C LYS A 107 -4.40 13.74 8.76
N MET A 108 -3.44 14.29 8.04
CA MET A 108 -3.53 14.62 6.62
C MET A 108 -2.39 13.94 5.86
N PHE A 109 -2.54 13.80 4.56
CA PHE A 109 -1.44 13.32 3.72
C PHE A 109 -0.31 14.35 3.71
N LEU A 110 0.92 13.89 3.89
CA LEU A 110 2.11 14.75 3.88
C LEU A 110 3.18 14.25 2.91
N GLN A 111 3.18 12.95 2.61
CA GLN A 111 4.21 12.34 1.79
C GLN A 111 4.02 12.70 0.30
N TYR A 112 5.12 13.04 -0.39
CA TYR A 112 5.19 13.49 -1.79
C TYR A 112 4.37 12.62 -2.77
N ASP A 113 4.54 11.29 -2.69
CA ASP A 113 3.90 10.36 -3.64
C ASP A 113 2.37 10.29 -3.48
N ASN A 114 1.80 10.74 -2.36
CA ASN A 114 0.35 10.91 -2.21
C ASN A 114 -0.17 12.00 -3.14
N PHE A 115 0.53 13.14 -3.20
CA PHE A 115 0.12 14.29 -4.01
C PHE A 115 0.40 14.10 -5.50
N SER A 116 1.50 13.40 -5.81
CA SER A 116 1.85 13.12 -7.20
C SER A 116 1.04 11.96 -7.81
N HIS A 117 0.54 11.02 -7.00
CA HIS A 117 -0.18 9.84 -7.50
C HIS A 117 -1.20 9.24 -6.52
N TRP A 118 -0.78 8.58 -5.41
CA TRP A 118 -1.64 7.62 -4.70
C TRP A 118 -2.93 8.23 -4.16
N ALA A 119 -2.87 9.32 -3.40
CA ALA A 119 -4.06 9.99 -2.89
C ALA A 119 -4.76 10.83 -3.96
N LEU A 120 -4.01 11.37 -4.92
CA LEU A 120 -4.57 12.11 -6.05
C LEU A 120 -5.53 11.23 -6.85
N VAL A 121 -5.12 10.02 -7.20
CA VAL A 121 -5.97 9.07 -7.93
C VAL A 121 -7.25 8.74 -7.16
N VAL A 122 -7.14 8.43 -5.87
CA VAL A 122 -8.32 8.14 -5.03
C VAL A 122 -9.26 9.35 -4.97
N ARG A 123 -8.72 10.56 -4.84
CA ARG A 123 -9.52 11.79 -4.82
C ARG A 123 -10.28 12.00 -6.13
N GLU A 124 -9.62 11.82 -7.28
CA GLU A 124 -10.28 11.96 -8.58
C GLU A 124 -11.33 10.88 -8.80
N MET A 125 -11.06 9.63 -8.38
CA MET A 125 -12.06 8.55 -8.42
C MET A 125 -13.29 8.85 -7.55
N LEU A 126 -13.11 9.37 -6.33
CA LEU A 126 -14.20 9.76 -5.44
C LEU A 126 -15.00 10.96 -5.94
N ARG A 127 -14.37 11.84 -6.71
CA ARG A 127 -15.03 13.02 -7.27
C ARG A 127 -15.90 12.69 -8.46
N PHE A 128 -15.43 11.80 -9.33
CA PHE A 128 -16.07 11.52 -10.62
C PHE A 128 -16.75 10.15 -10.69
N ASP A 129 -16.68 9.36 -9.63
CA ASP A 129 -17.24 8.01 -9.53
C ASP A 129 -16.84 7.08 -10.68
N ARG A 130 -15.60 7.22 -11.20
CA ARG A 130 -15.04 6.44 -12.30
C ARG A 130 -13.53 6.27 -12.18
N PHE A 131 -12.98 5.37 -12.98
CA PHE A 131 -11.54 5.32 -13.18
C PHE A 131 -11.03 6.57 -13.91
N PRO A 132 -9.78 7.01 -13.65
CA PRO A 132 -9.18 8.13 -14.35
C PRO A 132 -9.16 7.94 -15.88
N ASN A 133 -9.31 9.04 -16.61
CA ASN A 133 -9.20 9.08 -18.06
C ASN A 133 -8.48 10.38 -18.53
N PHE A 134 -8.47 10.65 -19.83
CA PHE A 134 -7.76 11.79 -20.43
C PHE A 134 -8.15 13.17 -19.85
N ALA A 135 -9.34 13.29 -19.24
CA ALA A 135 -9.76 14.55 -18.60
C ALA A 135 -9.08 14.79 -17.25
N ASP A 136 -8.49 13.75 -16.64
CA ASP A 136 -7.82 13.84 -15.34
C ASP A 136 -6.33 14.20 -15.52
N THR A 137 -6.09 15.39 -16.05
CA THR A 137 -4.77 15.89 -16.48
C THR A 137 -3.77 16.07 -15.33
N LEU A 138 -4.23 16.04 -14.08
CA LEU A 138 -3.37 16.08 -12.90
C LEU A 138 -2.59 14.77 -12.69
N ILE A 139 -3.10 13.63 -13.20
CA ILE A 139 -2.52 12.32 -13.00
C ILE A 139 -1.43 12.07 -14.05
N HIS A 140 -0.17 11.99 -13.60
CA HIS A 140 0.96 11.73 -14.48
C HIS A 140 1.24 10.24 -14.71
N PHE A 141 1.08 9.40 -13.67
CA PHE A 141 1.36 7.95 -13.75
C PHE A 141 0.09 7.17 -14.13
N GLN A 142 -0.39 7.42 -15.34
CA GLN A 142 -1.68 6.93 -15.84
C GLN A 142 -1.74 5.39 -15.97
N GLU A 143 -0.59 4.74 -16.16
CA GLU A 143 -0.50 3.29 -16.34
C GLU A 143 -0.39 2.49 -15.02
N TYR A 144 -0.34 3.17 -13.87
CA TYR A 144 -0.27 2.45 -12.60
C TYR A 144 -1.60 1.75 -12.31
N PRO A 145 -1.54 0.46 -11.89
CA PRO A 145 -2.75 -0.30 -11.56
C PRO A 145 -3.54 0.32 -10.40
N LEU A 146 -4.87 0.19 -10.44
CA LEU A 146 -5.79 0.89 -9.53
C LEU A 146 -6.38 0.02 -8.43
N GLY A 147 -5.87 -1.20 -8.17
CA GLY A 147 -6.51 -2.11 -7.22
C GLY A 147 -6.53 -1.62 -5.77
N SER A 148 -5.48 -0.95 -5.30
CA SER A 148 -5.50 -0.31 -3.98
C SER A 148 -6.47 0.87 -3.94
N ALA A 149 -6.43 1.74 -4.96
CA ALA A 149 -7.31 2.89 -5.09
C ALA A 149 -8.79 2.46 -5.19
N ALA A 150 -9.10 1.38 -5.92
CA ALA A 150 -10.46 0.85 -6.04
C ALA A 150 -11.02 0.37 -4.69
N TYR A 151 -10.21 -0.28 -3.85
CA TYR A 151 -10.65 -0.66 -2.51
C TYR A 151 -10.85 0.56 -1.61
N ILE A 152 -9.91 1.52 -1.63
CA ILE A 152 -10.02 2.76 -0.85
C ILE A 152 -11.23 3.56 -1.30
N TYR A 153 -11.48 3.65 -2.62
CA TYR A 153 -12.71 4.24 -3.17
C TYR A 153 -13.97 3.56 -2.60
N TYR A 154 -14.04 2.23 -2.65
CA TYR A 154 -15.19 1.47 -2.13
C TYR A 154 -15.45 1.77 -0.65
N PHE A 155 -14.40 1.73 0.18
CA PHE A 155 -14.52 2.05 1.60
C PHE A 155 -14.97 3.50 1.81
N ALA A 156 -14.29 4.46 1.16
CA ALA A 156 -14.53 5.88 1.34
C ALA A 156 -15.90 6.32 0.80
N HIS A 157 -16.38 5.72 -0.27
CA HIS A 157 -17.69 5.98 -0.84
C HIS A 157 -18.82 5.73 0.19
N TRP A 158 -18.71 4.68 1.00
CA TRP A 158 -19.72 4.34 2.01
C TRP A 158 -19.46 4.96 3.38
N VAL A 159 -18.21 5.09 3.80
CA VAL A 159 -17.87 5.53 5.17
C VAL A 159 -17.61 7.04 5.22
N GLY A 160 -16.89 7.58 4.23
CA GLY A 160 -16.56 8.99 4.12
C GLY A 160 -15.23 9.23 3.41
N THR A 161 -15.11 10.39 2.78
CA THR A 161 -14.05 10.73 1.81
C THR A 161 -12.85 11.43 2.44
N THR A 162 -12.80 11.62 3.76
CA THR A 162 -11.70 12.31 4.43
C THR A 162 -10.40 11.51 4.37
N GLU A 163 -9.25 12.19 4.34
CA GLU A 163 -7.94 11.56 4.27
C GLU A 163 -7.69 10.51 5.38
N PRO A 164 -8.05 10.76 6.66
CA PRO A 164 -7.95 9.73 7.71
C PRO A 164 -8.72 8.45 7.41
N LEU A 165 -9.87 8.54 6.77
CA LEU A 165 -10.68 7.37 6.41
C LEU A 165 -10.08 6.60 5.22
N GLN A 166 -9.43 7.28 4.29
CA GLN A 166 -8.67 6.64 3.21
C GLN A 166 -7.45 5.90 3.76
N MET A 167 -6.71 6.51 4.71
CA MET A 167 -5.62 5.85 5.43
C MET A 167 -6.11 4.61 6.20
N LEU A 168 -7.26 4.73 6.88
CA LEU A 168 -7.88 3.61 7.60
C LEU A 168 -8.28 2.47 6.67
N ALA A 169 -8.76 2.76 5.45
CA ALA A 169 -9.07 1.74 4.45
C ALA A 169 -7.83 0.93 4.05
N GLN A 170 -6.69 1.59 3.81
CA GLN A 170 -5.44 0.90 3.52
C GLN A 170 -4.92 0.11 4.73
N ALA A 171 -5.00 0.67 5.92
CA ALA A 171 -4.64 -0.03 7.16
C ALA A 171 -5.51 -1.27 7.39
N TYR A 172 -6.81 -1.20 7.09
CA TYR A 172 -7.71 -2.36 7.10
C TYR A 172 -7.23 -3.45 6.14
N ALA A 173 -6.86 -3.11 4.91
CA ALA A 173 -6.37 -4.08 3.92
C ALA A 173 -5.07 -4.77 4.38
N ILE A 174 -4.14 -4.02 4.99
CA ILE A 174 -2.89 -4.55 5.56
C ILE A 174 -3.21 -5.47 6.75
N ALA A 175 -4.04 -5.04 7.69
CA ALA A 175 -4.46 -5.83 8.85
C ALA A 175 -5.17 -7.13 8.44
N ALA A 176 -6.04 -7.06 7.43
CA ALA A 176 -6.74 -8.20 6.85
C ALA A 176 -5.77 -9.23 6.22
N ALA A 177 -4.66 -8.75 5.62
CA ALA A 177 -3.62 -9.63 5.09
C ALA A 177 -2.72 -10.23 6.18
N ILE A 178 -2.60 -9.60 7.36
CA ILE A 178 -1.82 -10.10 8.51
C ILE A 178 -2.60 -11.18 9.29
N LEU A 179 -3.92 -11.04 9.43
CA LEU A 179 -4.78 -11.93 10.23
C LEU A 179 -4.60 -13.43 9.92
N PRO A 180 -4.43 -13.88 8.65
CA PRO A 180 -4.23 -15.29 8.32
C PRO A 180 -3.02 -15.95 8.97
N LEU A 181 -2.03 -15.21 9.46
CA LEU A 181 -0.93 -15.76 10.27
C LEU A 181 -1.45 -16.50 11.51
N PHE A 182 -2.57 -16.05 12.08
CA PHE A 182 -3.19 -16.67 13.24
C PHE A 182 -3.88 -18.00 12.93
N SER A 183 -4.15 -18.30 11.66
CA SER A 183 -4.82 -19.54 11.22
C SER A 183 -4.10 -20.84 11.59
N ARG A 184 -2.82 -20.76 11.99
CA ARG A 184 -1.98 -21.88 12.39
C ARG A 184 -1.73 -21.96 13.89
N VAL A 185 -2.31 -21.04 14.67
CA VAL A 185 -2.15 -20.98 16.12
C VAL A 185 -3.10 -21.96 16.80
N THR A 186 -2.58 -22.88 17.59
CA THR A 186 -3.35 -23.90 18.31
C THR A 186 -3.34 -23.68 19.82
N GLY A 187 -2.22 -23.20 20.38
CA GLY A 187 -2.02 -22.96 21.81
C GLY A 187 -1.54 -21.56 22.13
N ARG A 188 -1.43 -21.21 23.40
CA ARG A 188 -0.93 -19.92 23.92
C ARG A 188 -1.42 -18.70 23.15
N LYS A 189 -2.68 -18.70 22.79
CA LYS A 189 -3.32 -17.71 21.94
C LYS A 189 -3.10 -16.24 22.37
N PRO A 190 -3.10 -15.90 23.69
CA PRO A 190 -2.80 -14.53 24.11
C PRO A 190 -1.39 -14.07 23.75
N LEU A 191 -0.37 -14.93 23.90
CA LEU A 191 1.01 -14.60 23.53
C LEU A 191 1.17 -14.47 22.00
N CYS A 192 0.50 -15.34 21.25
CA CYS A 192 0.46 -15.24 19.78
C CYS A 192 -0.27 -13.95 19.33
N CYS A 193 -1.33 -13.54 20.04
CA CYS A 193 -2.01 -12.27 19.83
C CYS A 193 -1.05 -11.10 20.04
N ALA A 194 -0.32 -11.07 21.15
CA ALA A 194 0.67 -10.02 21.43
C ALA A 194 1.79 -9.97 20.37
N ALA A 195 2.28 -11.14 19.92
CA ALA A 195 3.27 -11.22 18.85
C ALA A 195 2.72 -10.67 17.52
N LEU A 196 1.45 -10.94 17.20
CA LEU A 196 0.80 -10.43 15.99
C LEU A 196 0.61 -8.90 16.05
N LEU A 197 0.25 -8.36 17.22
CA LEU A 197 0.16 -6.92 17.45
C LEU A 197 1.52 -6.23 17.28
N GLY A 198 2.57 -6.81 17.85
CA GLY A 198 3.94 -6.31 17.67
C GLY A 198 4.39 -6.34 16.21
N PHE A 199 4.05 -7.40 15.48
CA PHE A 199 4.33 -7.50 14.05
C PHE A 199 3.55 -6.46 13.24
N ALA A 200 2.27 -6.28 13.51
CA ALA A 200 1.45 -5.28 12.81
C ALA A 200 1.97 -3.86 13.06
N TRP A 201 2.33 -3.54 14.31
CA TRP A 201 2.96 -2.27 14.62
C TRP A 201 4.24 -2.06 13.81
N PHE A 202 5.13 -3.06 13.77
CA PHE A 202 6.32 -3.02 12.93
C PHE A 202 5.98 -2.74 11.45
N VAL A 203 5.02 -3.47 10.89
CA VAL A 203 4.60 -3.34 9.49
C VAL A 203 4.14 -1.93 9.16
N PHE A 204 3.42 -1.27 10.07
CA PHE A 204 2.87 0.07 9.85
C PHE A 204 3.89 1.21 9.92
N ASP A 205 5.14 0.93 10.30
CA ASP A 205 6.19 1.96 10.32
C ASP A 205 7.48 1.57 9.58
N TYR A 206 7.68 0.31 9.26
CA TYR A 206 8.96 -0.16 8.72
C TYR A 206 9.29 0.39 7.34
N ASN A 207 8.34 0.40 6.41
CA ASN A 207 8.57 0.82 5.01
C ASN A 207 7.84 2.13 4.69
N THR A 208 6.53 2.10 4.74
CA THR A 208 5.66 3.26 4.51
C THR A 208 4.89 3.57 5.78
N ALA A 209 4.65 4.85 6.04
CA ALA A 209 3.91 5.25 7.23
C ALA A 209 2.43 4.86 7.10
N ILE A 210 1.76 4.63 8.24
CA ILE A 210 0.30 4.41 8.26
C ILE A 210 -0.48 5.63 7.72
N THR A 211 0.17 6.79 7.69
CA THR A 211 -0.40 8.07 7.24
C THR A 211 -0.24 8.33 5.75
N ASP A 212 0.22 7.35 4.98
CA ASP A 212 0.31 7.46 3.53
C ASP A 212 -0.38 6.29 2.80
N LEU A 213 -0.65 6.46 1.50
CA LEU A 213 -1.29 5.46 0.64
C LEU A 213 -0.30 4.71 -0.24
N LEU A 214 1.01 4.82 0.03
CA LEU A 214 2.01 4.06 -0.69
C LEU A 214 1.80 2.57 -0.49
N VAL A 215 1.91 1.82 -1.57
CA VAL A 215 1.55 0.39 -1.60
C VAL A 215 2.70 -0.56 -1.28
N ASP A 216 3.88 -0.03 -0.98
CA ASP A 216 5.10 -0.83 -0.76
C ASP A 216 5.05 -1.68 0.52
N THR A 217 4.15 -1.36 1.45
CA THR A 217 3.81 -2.20 2.61
C THR A 217 2.64 -3.15 2.30
N LEU A 218 1.61 -2.67 1.61
CA LEU A 218 0.43 -3.47 1.27
C LEU A 218 0.80 -4.68 0.39
N LEU A 219 1.62 -4.45 -0.63
CA LEU A 219 1.97 -5.44 -1.64
C LEU A 219 2.58 -6.73 -1.05
N PRO A 220 3.64 -6.69 -0.22
CA PRO A 220 4.21 -7.90 0.37
C PRO A 220 3.26 -8.59 1.36
N MET A 221 2.44 -7.84 2.09
CA MET A 221 1.45 -8.43 3.00
C MET A 221 0.41 -9.23 2.23
N VAL A 222 -0.16 -8.66 1.17
CA VAL A 222 -1.12 -9.37 0.30
C VAL A 222 -0.46 -10.55 -0.42
N GLY A 223 0.78 -10.38 -0.91
CA GLY A 223 1.53 -11.44 -1.57
C GLY A 223 1.75 -12.67 -0.69
N MET A 224 2.17 -12.45 0.54
CA MET A 224 2.40 -13.55 1.49
C MET A 224 1.09 -14.12 2.05
N CYS A 225 0.05 -13.32 2.20
CA CYS A 225 -1.30 -13.79 2.52
C CYS A 225 -1.84 -14.72 1.42
N ALA A 226 -1.71 -14.33 0.15
CA ALA A 226 -2.12 -15.13 -1.00
C ALA A 226 -1.34 -16.45 -1.10
N LEU A 227 -0.03 -16.43 -0.85
CA LEU A 227 0.80 -17.62 -0.75
C LEU A 227 0.32 -18.53 0.38
N LEU A 228 0.07 -17.98 1.57
CA LEU A 228 -0.43 -18.74 2.72
C LEU A 228 -1.81 -19.34 2.43
N PHE A 229 -2.68 -18.62 1.72
CA PHE A 229 -3.96 -19.12 1.23
C PHE A 229 -3.77 -20.32 0.30
N ALA A 230 -2.90 -20.19 -0.72
CA ALA A 230 -2.61 -21.29 -1.66
C ALA A 230 -2.04 -22.52 -0.96
N VAL A 231 -1.09 -22.35 -0.03
CA VAL A 231 -0.51 -23.46 0.75
C VAL A 231 -1.57 -24.11 1.65
N THR A 232 -2.49 -23.35 2.21
CA THR A 232 -3.48 -23.85 3.16
C THR A 232 -4.64 -24.56 2.47
N HIS A 233 -5.17 -23.98 1.40
CA HIS A 233 -6.42 -24.41 0.76
C HIS A 233 -6.22 -25.14 -0.57
N CYS A 234 -5.10 -24.91 -1.30
CA CYS A 234 -4.89 -25.48 -2.63
C CYS A 234 -3.90 -26.65 -2.66
N LYS A 235 -3.07 -26.86 -1.61
CA LYS A 235 -2.02 -27.87 -1.64
C LYS A 235 -2.51 -29.32 -1.53
N LYS A 236 -3.64 -29.58 -0.85
CA LYS A 236 -4.13 -30.94 -0.49
C LYS A 236 -5.47 -31.33 -1.12
N GLY A 237 -5.89 -30.67 -2.16
CA GLY A 237 -7.17 -30.93 -2.80
C GLY A 237 -8.09 -29.71 -2.67
N CYS A 238 -8.05 -28.81 -3.65
CA CYS A 238 -8.92 -27.65 -3.69
C CYS A 238 -10.10 -27.88 -4.63
N GLY A 239 -11.22 -27.28 -4.29
CA GLY A 239 -12.38 -27.18 -5.18
C GLY A 239 -12.24 -25.99 -6.14
N LYS A 240 -13.21 -25.85 -7.04
CA LYS A 240 -13.27 -24.73 -7.97
C LYS A 240 -13.37 -23.38 -7.27
N PHE A 241 -13.99 -23.35 -6.09
CA PHE A 241 -14.15 -22.11 -5.32
C PHE A 241 -12.83 -21.63 -4.70
N GLU A 242 -12.03 -22.54 -4.15
CA GLU A 242 -10.72 -22.21 -3.60
C GLU A 242 -9.77 -21.71 -4.71
N LEU A 243 -9.87 -22.27 -5.93
CA LEU A 243 -9.12 -21.77 -7.09
C LEU A 243 -9.61 -20.38 -7.54
N PHE A 244 -10.93 -20.14 -7.54
CA PHE A 244 -11.48 -18.82 -7.77
C PHE A 244 -10.96 -17.79 -6.75
N CYS A 245 -10.94 -18.13 -5.47
CA CYS A 245 -10.38 -17.27 -4.43
C CYS A 245 -8.90 -16.97 -4.65
N ALA A 246 -8.10 -17.98 -5.02
CA ALA A 246 -6.69 -17.82 -5.35
C ALA A 246 -6.50 -16.91 -6.58
N ALA A 247 -7.38 -17.01 -7.58
CA ALA A 247 -7.38 -16.12 -8.75
C ALA A 247 -7.68 -14.68 -8.36
N CYS A 248 -8.67 -14.43 -7.47
CA CYS A 248 -8.97 -13.09 -6.98
C CYS A 248 -7.77 -12.48 -6.22
N TYR A 249 -7.09 -13.24 -5.36
CA TYR A 249 -5.83 -12.79 -4.74
C TYR A 249 -4.76 -12.43 -5.78
N SER A 250 -4.61 -13.24 -6.81
CA SER A 250 -3.63 -13.03 -7.87
C SER A 250 -3.95 -11.79 -8.70
N ILE A 251 -5.22 -11.52 -8.99
CA ILE A 251 -5.68 -10.27 -9.61
C ILE A 251 -5.37 -9.09 -8.69
N TRP A 252 -5.75 -9.17 -7.42
CA TRP A 252 -5.48 -8.07 -6.49
C TRP A 252 -3.99 -7.74 -6.43
N LEU A 253 -3.10 -8.73 -6.35
CA LEU A 253 -1.64 -8.54 -6.34
C LEU A 253 -1.13 -7.70 -7.52
N VAL A 254 -1.49 -8.06 -8.75
CA VAL A 254 -1.01 -7.34 -9.93
C VAL A 254 -1.70 -5.99 -10.11
N GLN A 255 -2.88 -5.82 -9.51
CA GLN A 255 -3.61 -4.55 -9.49
C GLN A 255 -3.19 -3.61 -8.36
N ILE A 256 -2.38 -4.05 -7.38
CA ILE A 256 -1.74 -3.16 -6.41
C ILE A 256 -0.60 -2.37 -7.07
N LYS A 257 0.30 -3.06 -7.76
CA LYS A 257 1.48 -2.47 -8.43
C LYS A 257 2.01 -3.46 -9.47
N ASN A 258 2.60 -2.96 -10.55
CA ASN A 258 3.19 -3.80 -11.60
C ASN A 258 4.19 -4.83 -11.05
N SER A 259 4.97 -4.47 -10.02
CA SER A 259 5.88 -5.40 -9.33
C SER A 259 5.17 -6.53 -8.56
N GLY A 260 3.85 -6.50 -8.44
CA GLY A 260 3.04 -7.60 -7.88
C GLY A 260 3.24 -8.93 -8.60
N ILE A 261 3.67 -8.90 -9.87
CA ILE A 261 4.01 -10.09 -10.65
C ILE A 261 5.10 -10.95 -9.98
N PHE A 262 6.05 -10.33 -9.24
CA PHE A 262 7.06 -11.08 -8.50
C PHE A 262 6.46 -11.92 -7.38
N PHE A 263 5.38 -11.47 -6.77
CA PHE A 263 4.67 -12.19 -5.71
C PHE A 263 3.71 -13.26 -6.25
N LEU A 264 3.48 -13.33 -7.57
CA LEU A 264 2.80 -14.48 -8.19
C LEU A 264 3.70 -15.72 -8.27
N LEU A 265 5.02 -15.56 -8.41
CA LEU A 265 5.96 -16.69 -8.51
C LEU A 265 5.81 -17.68 -7.35
N PRO A 266 5.77 -17.27 -6.08
CA PRO A 266 5.47 -18.14 -4.96
C PRO A 266 4.16 -18.93 -5.09
N ILE A 267 3.10 -18.29 -5.57
CA ILE A 267 1.78 -18.90 -5.75
C ILE A 267 1.86 -19.97 -6.85
N VAL A 268 2.53 -19.66 -7.96
CA VAL A 268 2.78 -20.59 -9.07
C VAL A 268 3.51 -21.84 -8.59
N LEU A 269 4.54 -21.68 -7.73
CA LEU A 269 5.31 -22.79 -7.15
C LEU A 269 4.45 -23.73 -6.28
N VAL A 270 3.31 -23.29 -5.79
CA VAL A 270 2.34 -24.12 -5.07
C VAL A 270 1.31 -24.73 -6.02
N ILE A 271 0.77 -23.95 -6.94
CA ILE A 271 -0.35 -24.34 -7.82
C ILE A 271 0.10 -25.31 -8.92
N VAL A 272 1.27 -25.11 -9.54
CA VAL A 272 1.76 -25.96 -10.63
C VAL A 272 2.00 -27.40 -10.19
N PRO A 273 2.70 -27.71 -9.07
CA PRO A 273 2.83 -29.07 -8.58
C PRO A 273 1.49 -29.71 -8.16
N TYR A 274 0.53 -28.91 -7.70
CA TYR A 274 -0.82 -29.39 -7.43
C TYR A 274 -1.52 -29.78 -8.74
N ALA A 275 -1.52 -28.89 -9.75
CA ALA A 275 -2.12 -29.13 -11.07
C ALA A 275 -1.57 -30.41 -11.73
N HIS A 276 -0.24 -30.60 -11.65
CA HIS A 276 0.42 -31.79 -12.18
C HIS A 276 -0.03 -33.07 -11.48
N ARG A 277 -0.01 -33.10 -10.14
CA ARG A 277 -0.37 -34.30 -9.34
C ARG A 277 -1.83 -34.68 -9.48
N GLN A 278 -2.74 -33.69 -9.56
CA GLN A 278 -4.18 -33.91 -9.61
C GLN A 278 -4.73 -33.93 -11.05
N LYS A 279 -3.86 -33.78 -12.07
CA LYS A 279 -4.26 -33.61 -13.50
C LYS A 279 -5.31 -32.50 -13.68
N ALA A 280 -5.26 -31.44 -12.85
CA ALA A 280 -6.26 -30.38 -12.76
C ALA A 280 -5.82 -29.11 -13.50
N TRP A 281 -5.10 -29.21 -14.61
CA TRP A 281 -4.51 -28.09 -15.34
C TRP A 281 -5.54 -27.04 -15.75
N GLY A 282 -6.69 -27.45 -16.31
CA GLY A 282 -7.73 -26.54 -16.75
C GLY A 282 -8.27 -25.66 -15.61
N ALA A 283 -8.50 -26.25 -14.44
CA ALA A 283 -8.95 -25.52 -13.27
C ALA A 283 -7.87 -24.60 -12.68
N CYS A 284 -6.61 -25.06 -12.67
CA CYS A 284 -5.48 -24.27 -12.17
C CYS A 284 -5.05 -23.16 -13.14
N ALA A 285 -5.33 -23.31 -14.44
CA ALA A 285 -5.06 -22.29 -15.43
C ALA A 285 -5.75 -20.95 -15.08
N SER A 286 -6.93 -20.96 -14.47
CA SER A 286 -7.62 -19.75 -14.06
C SER A 286 -6.80 -18.90 -13.07
N VAL A 287 -6.08 -19.53 -12.13
CA VAL A 287 -5.23 -18.82 -11.15
C VAL A 287 -4.02 -18.19 -11.82
N LEU A 288 -3.49 -18.81 -12.88
CA LEU A 288 -2.31 -18.33 -13.59
C LEU A 288 -2.69 -17.28 -14.65
N LEU A 289 -3.81 -17.48 -15.33
CA LEU A 289 -4.24 -16.62 -16.45
C LEU A 289 -4.99 -15.38 -15.96
N ALA A 290 -5.79 -15.47 -14.89
CA ALA A 290 -6.60 -14.35 -14.44
C ALA A 290 -5.78 -13.06 -14.14
N PRO A 291 -4.64 -13.10 -13.43
CA PRO A 291 -3.82 -11.90 -13.24
C PRO A 291 -3.22 -11.38 -14.54
N LEU A 292 -2.80 -12.26 -15.47
CA LEU A 292 -2.26 -11.85 -16.78
C LEU A 292 -3.35 -11.19 -17.63
N VAL A 293 -4.56 -11.78 -17.67
CA VAL A 293 -5.72 -11.18 -18.36
C VAL A 293 -6.04 -9.82 -17.76
N SER A 294 -6.03 -9.68 -16.42
CA SER A 294 -6.31 -8.40 -15.79
C SER A 294 -5.27 -7.33 -16.14
N LEU A 295 -3.98 -7.69 -16.26
CA LEU A 295 -2.94 -6.77 -16.71
C LEU A 295 -3.14 -6.36 -18.18
N VAL A 296 -3.46 -7.30 -19.07
CA VAL A 296 -3.73 -7.00 -20.47
C VAL A 296 -4.97 -6.10 -20.60
N LEU A 297 -6.04 -6.39 -19.86
CA LEU A 297 -7.24 -5.55 -19.85
C LEU A 297 -6.92 -4.13 -19.36
N TRP A 298 -6.08 -4.00 -18.31
CA TRP A 298 -5.64 -2.71 -17.82
C TRP A 298 -4.84 -1.94 -18.86
N GLN A 299 -3.84 -2.57 -19.51
CA GLN A 299 -3.05 -1.95 -20.57
C GLN A 299 -3.93 -1.50 -21.76
N LYS A 300 -4.90 -2.34 -22.18
CA LYS A 300 -5.85 -1.98 -23.24
C LYS A 300 -6.76 -0.83 -22.84
N HIS A 301 -7.24 -0.82 -21.58
CA HIS A 301 -8.02 0.29 -21.05
C HIS A 301 -7.21 1.58 -21.05
N CYS A 302 -5.98 1.58 -20.51
CA CYS A 302 -5.10 2.76 -20.53
C CYS A 302 -4.87 3.27 -21.96
N ALA A 303 -4.58 2.39 -22.91
CA ALA A 303 -4.39 2.78 -24.32
C ALA A 303 -5.66 3.39 -24.94
N TYR A 304 -6.84 2.99 -24.48
CA TYR A 304 -8.12 3.53 -24.94
C TYR A 304 -8.47 4.87 -24.29
N VAL A 305 -8.31 4.97 -22.95
CA VAL A 305 -8.73 6.18 -22.21
C VAL A 305 -7.67 7.29 -22.18
N PHE A 306 -6.41 6.98 -22.49
CA PHE A 306 -5.28 7.91 -22.55
C PHE A 306 -4.58 7.87 -23.91
N PRO A 307 -5.25 8.28 -25.00
CA PRO A 307 -4.73 8.10 -26.36
C PRO A 307 -3.41 8.86 -26.66
N ALA A 308 -3.13 9.90 -25.89
CA ALA A 308 -1.90 10.68 -25.97
C ALA A 308 -1.16 10.62 -24.63
N ALA A 309 -0.73 9.40 -24.23
CA ALA A 309 -0.05 9.19 -22.96
C ALA A 309 1.06 10.22 -22.72
N ALA A 310 0.82 11.14 -21.81
CA ALA A 310 1.71 12.27 -21.51
C ALA A 310 3.03 11.83 -20.84
N SER A 311 3.10 10.61 -20.33
CA SER A 311 4.30 10.07 -19.68
C SER A 311 4.42 8.57 -19.87
N THR A 312 5.43 8.15 -20.62
CA THR A 312 5.85 6.75 -20.76
C THR A 312 6.97 6.38 -19.79
N THR A 313 7.32 7.25 -18.84
CA THR A 313 8.57 7.16 -18.06
C THR A 313 8.71 5.86 -17.27
N HIS A 314 7.62 5.17 -16.95
CA HIS A 314 7.63 3.88 -16.24
C HIS A 314 6.77 2.82 -16.95
N ALA A 315 6.45 3.04 -18.24
CA ALA A 315 5.68 2.09 -19.01
C ALA A 315 6.42 0.75 -19.18
N MET A 316 5.72 -0.34 -18.89
CA MET A 316 6.27 -1.70 -19.03
C MET A 316 6.12 -2.21 -20.47
N THR A 317 6.73 -1.50 -21.42
CA THR A 317 6.74 -1.88 -22.84
C THR A 317 8.15 -2.21 -23.30
N LEU A 318 8.27 -3.14 -24.25
CA LEU A 318 9.58 -3.55 -24.79
C LEU A 318 10.31 -2.37 -25.44
N SER A 319 9.57 -1.49 -26.13
CA SER A 319 10.13 -0.29 -26.76
C SER A 319 10.70 0.69 -25.71
N ASN A 320 10.00 0.91 -24.60
CA ASN A 320 10.48 1.76 -23.52
C ASN A 320 11.74 1.15 -22.85
N TYR A 321 11.77 -0.15 -22.63
CA TYR A 321 12.95 -0.85 -22.09
C TYR A 321 14.17 -0.73 -22.99
N GLN A 322 13.99 -0.89 -24.30
CA GLN A 322 15.06 -0.72 -25.29
C GLN A 322 15.56 0.72 -25.31
N ALA A 323 14.67 1.70 -25.38
CA ALA A 323 15.03 3.12 -25.39
C ALA A 323 15.76 3.53 -24.10
N THR A 324 15.27 3.09 -22.93
CA THR A 324 15.88 3.40 -21.63
C THR A 324 17.27 2.78 -21.48
N LEU A 325 17.46 1.54 -21.98
CA LEU A 325 18.76 0.87 -21.93
C LEU A 325 19.74 1.51 -22.91
N GLN A 326 19.31 1.83 -24.14
CA GLN A 326 20.15 2.50 -25.15
C GLN A 326 20.55 3.92 -24.75
N GLY A 327 19.73 4.59 -23.93
CA GLY A 327 20.04 5.90 -23.37
C GLY A 327 21.09 5.90 -22.25
N LYS A 328 21.63 4.72 -21.86
CA LYS A 328 22.66 4.56 -20.84
C LYS A 328 23.98 4.12 -21.45
N SER A 329 25.07 4.77 -21.09
CA SER A 329 26.42 4.33 -21.47
C SER A 329 26.83 3.04 -20.74
N ALA A 330 27.82 2.32 -21.27
CA ALA A 330 28.36 1.13 -20.61
C ALA A 330 28.92 1.42 -19.20
N GLU A 331 29.52 2.59 -19.03
CA GLU A 331 30.05 3.04 -17.74
C GLU A 331 28.94 3.31 -16.71
N GLU A 332 27.85 3.95 -17.12
CA GLU A 332 26.66 4.17 -16.27
C GLU A 332 26.01 2.85 -15.88
N ILE A 333 25.85 1.91 -16.82
CA ILE A 333 25.34 0.56 -16.52
C ILE A 333 26.21 -0.14 -15.49
N LEU A 334 27.54 -0.12 -15.64
CA LEU A 334 28.45 -0.74 -14.69
C LEU A 334 28.38 -0.07 -13.30
N THR A 335 28.28 1.26 -13.28
CA THR A 335 28.14 2.05 -12.05
C THR A 335 26.84 1.70 -11.32
N ILE A 336 25.71 1.63 -12.04
CA ILE A 336 24.41 1.22 -11.49
C ILE A 336 24.51 -0.20 -10.90
N CYS A 337 25.07 -1.15 -11.66
CA CYS A 337 25.22 -2.53 -11.21
C CYS A 337 26.08 -2.62 -9.95
N ARG A 338 27.25 -1.96 -9.91
CA ARG A 338 28.15 -1.96 -8.76
C ARG A 338 27.50 -1.34 -7.53
N SER A 339 26.91 -0.15 -7.68
CA SER A 339 26.25 0.56 -6.58
C SER A 339 25.06 -0.23 -6.04
N PHE A 340 24.25 -0.82 -6.92
CA PHE A 340 23.10 -1.63 -6.54
C PHE A 340 23.52 -2.91 -5.80
N LEU A 341 24.49 -3.66 -6.31
CA LEU A 341 24.98 -4.88 -5.67
C LEU A 341 25.60 -4.57 -4.30
N THR A 342 26.40 -3.48 -4.22
CA THR A 342 26.95 -3.02 -2.94
C THR A 342 25.82 -2.74 -1.95
N PHE A 343 24.82 -1.94 -2.35
CA PHE A 343 23.67 -1.64 -1.49
C PHE A 343 22.93 -2.93 -1.08
N ALA A 344 22.59 -3.80 -2.03
CA ALA A 344 21.80 -5.01 -1.77
C ALA A 344 22.49 -5.97 -0.78
N LEU A 345 23.84 -6.00 -0.74
CA LEU A 345 24.60 -6.86 0.15
C LEU A 345 24.97 -6.18 1.48
N THR A 346 25.10 -4.85 1.52
CA THR A 346 25.53 -4.12 2.73
C THR A 346 24.38 -3.45 3.48
N TYR A 347 23.15 -3.50 2.92
CA TYR A 347 22.01 -2.84 3.53
C TYR A 347 21.75 -3.37 4.95
N ARG A 348 21.77 -2.46 5.92
CA ARG A 348 21.59 -2.78 7.34
C ARG A 348 20.33 -3.61 7.60
N GLY A 349 19.19 -3.25 6.95
CA GLY A 349 17.93 -3.95 7.12
C GLY A 349 17.98 -5.42 6.70
N LEU A 350 18.78 -5.78 5.67
CA LEU A 350 19.04 -7.17 5.30
C LEU A 350 19.69 -7.93 6.45
N TRP A 351 20.82 -7.43 6.96
CA TRP A 351 21.56 -8.11 8.00
C TRP A 351 20.78 -8.24 9.30
N LEU A 352 19.98 -7.25 9.64
CA LEU A 352 19.07 -7.32 10.77
C LEU A 352 18.00 -8.42 10.57
N THR A 353 17.48 -8.56 9.35
CA THR A 353 16.54 -9.64 9.00
C THR A 353 17.25 -11.01 9.06
N VAL A 354 18.48 -11.11 8.58
CA VAL A 354 19.29 -12.34 8.65
C VAL A 354 19.55 -12.75 10.12
N VAL A 355 19.92 -11.80 10.97
CA VAL A 355 20.11 -12.04 12.40
C VAL A 355 18.81 -12.53 13.05
N PHE A 356 17.68 -11.88 12.77
CA PHE A 356 16.38 -12.30 13.27
C PHE A 356 16.03 -13.74 12.84
N CYS A 357 16.19 -14.04 11.55
CA CYS A 357 15.93 -15.39 11.03
C CYS A 357 16.89 -16.42 11.65
N GLY A 358 18.16 -16.06 11.84
CA GLY A 358 19.17 -16.91 12.49
C GLY A 358 18.85 -17.21 13.94
N MET A 359 18.44 -16.21 14.72
CA MET A 359 18.00 -16.37 16.11
C MET A 359 16.75 -17.26 16.20
N LEU A 360 15.74 -16.99 15.34
CA LEU A 360 14.53 -17.81 15.27
C LEU A 360 14.87 -19.26 14.90
N GLY A 361 15.78 -19.44 13.94
CA GLY A 361 16.29 -20.77 13.54
C GLY A 361 16.94 -21.49 14.71
N GLY A 362 17.83 -20.84 15.44
CA GLY A 362 18.45 -21.38 16.65
C GLY A 362 17.43 -21.86 17.67
N LEU A 363 16.38 -21.04 17.94
CA LEU A 363 15.30 -21.42 18.84
C LEU A 363 14.48 -22.63 18.31
N VAL A 364 14.16 -22.64 17.02
CA VAL A 364 13.46 -23.80 16.39
C VAL A 364 14.30 -25.07 16.51
N PHE A 365 15.61 -25.00 16.27
CA PHE A 365 16.51 -26.15 16.37
C PHE A 365 16.70 -26.64 17.81
N LEU A 366 16.67 -25.75 18.79
CA LEU A 366 16.80 -26.10 20.20
C LEU A 366 15.49 -26.64 20.79
N LEU A 367 14.36 -26.00 20.49
CA LEU A 367 13.12 -26.21 21.22
C LEU A 367 12.08 -27.08 20.50
N ASN A 368 12.11 -27.17 19.15
CA ASN A 368 11.07 -27.85 18.38
C ASN A 368 11.61 -28.66 17.19
N ARG A 369 12.11 -29.87 17.47
CA ARG A 369 12.68 -30.75 16.44
C ARG A 369 11.76 -30.98 15.22
N PRO A 370 10.45 -31.21 15.38
CA PRO A 370 9.54 -31.42 14.24
C PRO A 370 9.50 -30.23 13.26
N MET A 371 9.70 -28.99 13.72
CA MET A 371 9.65 -27.80 12.89
C MET A 371 10.91 -27.53 12.05
N ARG A 372 12.04 -28.20 12.34
CA ARG A 372 13.35 -27.92 11.71
C ARG A 372 13.30 -27.96 10.18
N LYS A 373 12.67 -29.02 9.62
CA LYS A 373 12.55 -29.16 8.15
C LYS A 373 11.72 -28.05 7.52
N ASP A 374 10.62 -27.67 8.15
CA ASP A 374 9.75 -26.59 7.65
C ASP A 374 10.46 -25.24 7.76
N PHE A 375 11.19 -24.99 8.85
CA PHE A 375 11.99 -23.79 9.01
C PHE A 375 13.09 -23.67 7.93
N ILE A 376 13.86 -24.73 7.66
CA ILE A 376 14.87 -24.74 6.60
C ILE A 376 14.24 -24.40 5.25
N ARG A 377 13.07 -24.97 4.93
CA ARG A 377 12.35 -24.66 3.69
C ARG A 377 11.95 -23.20 3.60
N ILE A 378 11.45 -22.62 4.70
CA ILE A 378 11.10 -21.19 4.77
C ILE A 378 12.35 -20.33 4.61
N ALA A 379 13.46 -20.66 5.27
CA ALA A 379 14.71 -19.92 5.17
C ALA A 379 15.27 -19.93 3.73
N LEU A 380 15.35 -21.11 3.10
CA LEU A 380 15.80 -21.23 1.70
C LEU A 380 14.87 -20.49 0.74
N PHE A 381 13.56 -20.58 0.96
CA PHE A 381 12.59 -19.86 0.16
C PHE A 381 12.73 -18.34 0.34
N SER A 382 12.94 -17.86 1.57
CA SER A 382 13.18 -16.45 1.88
C SER A 382 14.44 -15.91 1.18
N ALA A 383 15.53 -16.69 1.19
CA ALA A 383 16.76 -16.34 0.48
C ALA A 383 16.53 -16.26 -1.04
N GLY A 384 15.84 -17.25 -1.61
CA GLY A 384 15.48 -17.26 -3.03
C GLY A 384 14.58 -16.09 -3.42
N LEU A 385 13.58 -15.76 -2.57
CA LEU A 385 12.69 -14.63 -2.78
C LEU A 385 13.47 -13.30 -2.78
N TYR A 386 14.41 -13.12 -1.84
CA TYR A 386 15.28 -11.94 -1.79
C TYR A 386 16.08 -11.79 -3.09
N LEU A 387 16.78 -12.87 -3.51
CA LEU A 387 17.60 -12.85 -4.71
C LEU A 387 16.79 -12.50 -5.97
N VAL A 388 15.67 -13.19 -6.18
CA VAL A 388 14.81 -12.96 -7.36
C VAL A 388 14.25 -11.54 -7.36
N TYR A 389 13.82 -11.04 -6.21
CA TYR A 389 13.28 -9.68 -6.10
C TYR A 389 14.35 -8.62 -6.35
N GLN A 390 15.57 -8.80 -5.82
CA GLN A 390 16.68 -7.88 -6.07
C GLN A 390 17.16 -7.90 -7.52
N LEU A 391 17.15 -9.08 -8.19
CA LEU A 391 17.40 -9.15 -9.62
C LEU A 391 16.34 -8.39 -10.43
N GLY A 392 15.07 -8.48 -10.02
CA GLY A 392 14.00 -7.68 -10.61
C GLY A 392 14.17 -6.17 -10.38
N ASN A 393 14.57 -5.77 -9.18
CA ASN A 393 14.88 -4.36 -8.88
C ASN A 393 16.06 -3.86 -9.74
N LEU A 394 17.15 -4.62 -9.86
CA LEU A 394 18.25 -4.27 -10.74
C LEU A 394 17.79 -4.11 -12.19
N GLY A 395 16.97 -5.06 -12.67
CA GLY A 395 16.33 -4.97 -13.99
C GLY A 395 15.52 -3.67 -14.17
N MET A 396 14.76 -3.26 -13.16
CA MET A 396 14.02 -1.99 -13.18
C MET A 396 14.95 -0.77 -13.30
N TYR A 397 16.06 -0.72 -12.55
CA TYR A 397 17.04 0.38 -12.66
C TYR A 397 17.71 0.45 -14.03
N LEU A 398 17.97 -0.70 -14.65
CA LEU A 398 18.60 -0.75 -15.96
C LEU A 398 17.60 -0.45 -17.10
N LEU A 399 16.38 -0.98 -17.02
CA LEU A 399 15.47 -1.06 -18.17
C LEU A 399 14.32 -0.04 -18.12
N SER A 400 13.93 0.44 -16.91
CA SER A 400 12.71 1.26 -16.77
C SER A 400 12.97 2.62 -16.14
N MET A 401 14.04 2.78 -15.38
CA MET A 401 14.29 4.01 -14.62
C MET A 401 15.19 4.98 -15.42
N PRO A 402 14.86 6.30 -15.47
CA PRO A 402 15.73 7.31 -16.09
C PRO A 402 17.13 7.28 -15.51
N THR A 403 18.15 7.55 -16.33
CA THR A 403 19.57 7.42 -15.96
C THR A 403 19.94 8.15 -14.69
N VAL A 404 19.50 9.41 -14.53
CA VAL A 404 19.82 10.23 -13.33
C VAL A 404 19.25 9.59 -12.05
N GLN A 405 18.04 9.04 -12.10
CA GLN A 405 17.43 8.37 -10.96
C GLN A 405 18.08 7.00 -10.70
N ALA A 406 18.44 6.27 -11.75
CA ALA A 406 19.09 4.97 -11.66
C ALA A 406 20.50 5.08 -11.03
N LEU A 407 21.30 6.06 -11.41
CA LEU A 407 22.62 6.33 -10.84
C LEU A 407 22.55 6.66 -9.34
N ARG A 408 21.49 7.34 -8.90
CA ARG A 408 21.25 7.67 -7.49
C ARG A 408 20.55 6.55 -6.72
N LEU A 409 20.21 5.45 -7.37
CA LEU A 409 19.40 4.36 -6.81
C LEU A 409 18.10 4.87 -6.15
N GLY A 410 17.38 5.77 -6.82
CA GLY A 410 16.17 6.39 -6.28
C GLY A 410 15.17 5.36 -5.76
N GLY A 411 14.78 5.42 -4.47
CA GLY A 411 13.82 4.52 -3.85
C GLY A 411 14.33 3.10 -3.52
N VAL A 412 15.62 2.79 -3.73
CA VAL A 412 16.19 1.43 -3.51
C VAL A 412 15.92 0.87 -2.12
N GLU A 413 15.98 1.72 -1.10
CA GLU A 413 15.69 1.30 0.28
C GLU A 413 14.23 0.85 0.42
N ARG A 414 13.28 1.63 -0.09
CA ARG A 414 11.85 1.33 -0.07
C ARG A 414 11.53 0.01 -0.77
N TYR A 415 12.10 -0.21 -1.96
CA TYR A 415 11.92 -1.46 -2.71
C TYR A 415 12.54 -2.66 -1.99
N THR A 416 13.74 -2.48 -1.40
CA THR A 416 14.36 -3.55 -0.62
C THR A 416 13.57 -3.87 0.65
N LYS A 417 13.06 -2.87 1.36
CA LYS A 417 12.18 -3.07 2.52
C LYS A 417 10.90 -3.85 2.16
N THR A 418 10.38 -3.70 0.94
CA THR A 418 9.22 -4.46 0.46
C THR A 418 9.47 -5.97 0.50
N VAL A 419 10.58 -6.47 -0.01
CA VAL A 419 10.88 -7.91 0.05
C VAL A 419 11.28 -8.37 1.46
N LEU A 420 11.91 -7.51 2.25
CA LEU A 420 12.23 -7.85 3.65
C LEU A 420 10.95 -8.00 4.48
N LEU A 421 9.92 -7.19 4.26
CA LEU A 421 8.61 -7.37 4.88
C LEU A 421 7.97 -8.71 4.50
N ALA A 422 8.08 -9.16 3.25
CA ALA A 422 7.60 -10.47 2.84
C ALA A 422 8.34 -11.61 3.58
N ILE A 423 9.66 -11.48 3.73
CA ILE A 423 10.49 -12.44 4.47
C ILE A 423 10.09 -12.48 5.95
N LEU A 424 9.89 -11.31 6.57
CA LEU A 424 9.46 -11.22 7.95
C LEU A 424 8.07 -11.83 8.15
N TYR A 425 7.12 -11.58 7.24
CA TYR A 425 5.80 -12.24 7.26
C TYR A 425 5.92 -13.78 7.24
N LEU A 426 6.74 -14.32 6.35
CA LEU A 426 6.97 -15.78 6.27
C LEU A 426 7.56 -16.33 7.57
N ASN A 427 8.48 -15.60 8.20
CA ASN A 427 9.13 -16.02 9.43
C ASN A 427 8.25 -15.84 10.68
N MET A 428 7.17 -15.04 10.59
CA MET A 428 6.13 -15.05 11.62
C MET A 428 5.42 -16.41 11.76
N LEU A 429 5.30 -17.20 10.70
CA LEU A 429 4.67 -18.52 10.76
C LEU A 429 5.41 -19.48 11.71
N PRO A 430 6.73 -19.77 11.56
CA PRO A 430 7.46 -20.58 12.53
C PRO A 430 7.53 -19.91 13.90
N MET A 431 7.58 -18.59 14.01
CA MET A 431 7.59 -17.90 15.30
C MET A 431 6.29 -18.13 16.08
N LEU A 432 5.13 -17.89 15.47
CA LEU A 432 3.83 -18.12 16.09
C LEU A 432 3.64 -19.60 16.46
N ARG A 433 4.08 -20.52 15.60
CA ARG A 433 4.01 -21.95 15.88
C ARG A 433 4.96 -22.35 17.01
N LEU A 434 6.15 -21.76 17.10
CA LEU A 434 7.07 -21.98 18.21
C LEU A 434 6.45 -21.55 19.54
N ILE A 435 5.82 -20.37 19.57
CA ILE A 435 5.11 -19.87 20.75
C ILE A 435 3.93 -20.78 21.10
N SER A 436 3.14 -21.20 20.09
CA SER A 436 1.92 -22.01 20.25
C SER A 436 2.21 -23.42 20.78
N ASP A 437 3.18 -24.11 20.19
CA ASP A 437 3.31 -25.56 20.28
C ASP A 437 4.45 -26.05 21.21
N THR A 438 5.34 -25.14 21.66
CA THR A 438 6.49 -25.56 22.50
C THR A 438 6.04 -25.93 23.92
N PRO A 439 6.41 -27.12 24.45
CA PRO A 439 6.03 -27.54 25.81
C PRO A 439 6.53 -26.57 26.89
N VAL A 440 5.70 -26.35 27.93
CA VAL A 440 6.06 -25.46 29.05
C VAL A 440 7.07 -26.16 29.95
N LYS A 441 8.35 -26.09 29.60
CA LYS A 441 9.44 -26.24 30.56
C LYS A 441 9.95 -24.85 30.90
N SER A 442 10.24 -24.58 32.14
CA SER A 442 10.64 -23.26 32.64
C SER A 442 11.75 -22.58 31.80
N ARG A 443 12.73 -23.36 31.31
CA ARG A 443 13.78 -22.89 30.40
C ARG A 443 13.27 -22.45 29.03
N ALA A 444 12.32 -23.16 28.42
CA ALA A 444 11.77 -22.83 27.12
C ALA A 444 10.96 -21.54 27.17
N LEU A 445 10.20 -21.32 28.27
CA LEU A 445 9.44 -20.08 28.48
C LEU A 445 10.38 -18.89 28.65
N ALA A 446 11.47 -19.05 29.44
CA ALA A 446 12.47 -17.99 29.65
C ALA A 446 13.20 -17.63 28.32
N LEU A 447 13.57 -18.63 27.51
CA LEU A 447 14.19 -18.40 26.20
C LEU A 447 13.22 -17.75 25.21
N THR A 448 11.95 -18.16 25.18
CA THR A 448 10.93 -17.56 24.32
C THR A 448 10.62 -16.13 24.77
N ALA A 449 10.51 -15.89 26.08
CA ALA A 449 10.33 -14.54 26.62
C ALA A 449 11.56 -13.66 26.34
N GLY A 450 12.76 -14.17 26.54
CA GLY A 450 14.01 -13.49 26.22
C GLY A 450 14.12 -13.14 24.73
N PHE A 451 13.73 -14.06 23.85
CA PHE A 451 13.65 -13.82 22.41
C PHE A 451 12.62 -12.73 22.07
N LEU A 452 11.42 -12.80 22.64
CA LEU A 452 10.38 -11.78 22.41
C LEU A 452 10.82 -10.41 22.89
N VAL A 453 11.47 -10.33 24.05
CA VAL A 453 12.04 -9.08 24.59
C VAL A 453 13.15 -8.56 23.68
N THR A 454 14.06 -9.44 23.22
CA THR A 454 15.14 -9.06 22.29
C THR A 454 14.58 -8.64 20.94
N LEU A 455 13.58 -9.35 20.43
CA LEU A 455 12.88 -8.96 19.20
C LEU A 455 12.19 -7.61 19.37
N PHE A 456 11.50 -7.40 20.49
CA PHE A 456 10.82 -6.13 20.78
C PHE A 456 11.82 -4.97 20.92
N ALA A 457 12.94 -5.19 21.62
CA ALA A 457 14.01 -4.22 21.73
C ALA A 457 14.65 -3.91 20.36
N PHE A 458 14.86 -4.96 19.56
CA PHE A 458 15.37 -4.84 18.19
C PHE A 458 14.41 -4.06 17.28
N LEU A 459 13.13 -4.35 17.33
CA LEU A 459 12.08 -3.62 16.61
C LEU A 459 12.04 -2.17 17.09
N TYR A 460 12.05 -1.94 18.39
CA TYR A 460 12.05 -0.61 19.00
C TYR A 460 13.26 0.24 18.57
N LEU A 461 14.46 -0.32 18.59
CA LEU A 461 15.68 0.37 18.18
C LEU A 461 15.73 0.72 16.68
N ASN A 462 14.94 0.03 15.86
CA ASN A 462 14.88 0.25 14.40
C ASN A 462 13.67 1.07 13.94
N LEU A 463 12.61 1.16 14.75
CA LEU A 463 11.35 1.84 14.39
C LEU A 463 11.23 3.26 14.94
N GLY A 464 12.16 3.69 15.77
CA GLY A 464 11.94 4.90 16.55
C GLY A 464 10.92 4.68 17.67
N SER A 465 10.42 5.77 18.26
CA SER A 465 9.45 5.70 19.34
C SER A 465 8.04 5.34 18.82
N LEU A 466 7.20 4.73 19.65
CA LEU A 466 5.75 4.60 19.42
C LEU A 466 5.12 5.94 18.99
N GLU A 467 5.67 7.00 19.50
CA GLU A 467 5.31 8.37 19.22
C GLU A 467 5.38 8.72 17.72
N ALA A 468 6.39 8.20 17.01
CA ALA A 468 6.57 8.46 15.57
C ALA A 468 5.39 7.95 14.72
N ILE A 469 4.74 6.84 15.09
CA ILE A 469 3.55 6.34 14.41
C ILE A 469 2.37 7.32 14.57
N PHE A 470 2.26 7.96 15.75
CA PHE A 470 1.18 8.88 16.05
C PHE A 470 1.48 10.32 15.63
N GLN A 471 2.73 10.74 15.59
CA GLN A 471 3.12 12.10 15.20
C GLN A 471 3.23 12.30 13.68
N GLY A 472 3.59 11.24 12.92
CA GLY A 472 3.93 11.32 11.50
C GLY A 472 5.42 11.62 11.28
N ARG A 473 5.88 11.47 10.04
CA ARG A 473 7.31 11.58 9.66
C ARG A 473 7.67 12.91 9.03
N GLU A 474 6.70 13.65 8.53
CA GLU A 474 6.90 14.87 7.75
C GLU A 474 6.32 16.08 8.46
N ASP A 475 6.94 17.25 8.19
CA ASP A 475 6.48 18.52 8.71
C ASP A 475 5.16 18.94 8.02
N PRO A 476 4.06 19.15 8.77
CA PRO A 476 2.79 19.56 8.21
C PRO A 476 2.71 21.05 7.86
N ALA A 477 3.71 21.87 8.19
CA ALA A 477 3.60 23.33 8.13
C ALA A 477 3.21 23.87 6.74
N LYS A 478 3.88 23.43 5.67
CA LYS A 478 3.54 23.86 4.30
C LYS A 478 2.12 23.43 3.90
N ARG A 479 1.71 22.21 4.27
CA ARG A 479 0.37 21.72 3.97
C ARG A 479 -0.71 22.50 4.71
N GLN A 480 -0.51 22.72 5.99
CA GLN A 480 -1.43 23.49 6.83
C GLN A 480 -1.55 24.92 6.33
N TRP A 481 -0.44 25.53 5.97
CA TRP A 481 -0.44 26.87 5.40
C TRP A 481 -1.24 26.93 4.08
N LEU A 482 -0.99 26.04 3.12
CA LEU A 482 -1.74 26.03 1.85
C LEU A 482 -3.24 25.84 2.07
N GLU A 483 -3.64 24.96 2.97
CA GLU A 483 -5.07 24.79 3.30
C GLU A 483 -5.65 26.02 4.01
N SER A 484 -4.89 26.69 4.89
CA SER A 484 -5.36 27.91 5.56
C SER A 484 -5.58 29.03 4.57
N VAL A 485 -4.63 29.32 3.68
CA VAL A 485 -4.79 30.39 2.68
C VAL A 485 -5.89 30.05 1.67
N ARG A 486 -6.05 28.77 1.29
CA ARG A 486 -7.15 28.33 0.43
C ARG A 486 -8.52 28.66 1.02
N VAL A 487 -8.70 28.37 2.31
CA VAL A 487 -9.97 28.58 3.01
C VAL A 487 -10.20 30.06 3.32
N GLU A 488 -9.17 30.74 3.86
CA GLU A 488 -9.26 32.14 4.29
C GLU A 488 -9.54 33.11 3.13
N TYR A 489 -8.90 32.87 1.98
CA TYR A 489 -9.05 33.73 0.79
C TYR A 489 -10.03 33.18 -0.24
N GLY A 490 -10.69 32.05 0.02
CA GLY A 490 -11.66 31.45 -0.90
C GLY A 490 -11.07 31.09 -2.25
N LEU A 491 -9.81 30.64 -2.30
CA LEU A 491 -9.08 30.42 -3.55
C LEU A 491 -9.71 29.28 -4.37
N PRO A 492 -9.98 29.51 -5.67
CA PRO A 492 -10.67 28.55 -6.53
C PRO A 492 -9.77 27.38 -6.95
N GLU A 493 -10.37 26.29 -7.41
CA GLU A 493 -9.66 25.18 -8.06
C GLU A 493 -9.43 25.49 -9.55
N GLY A 494 -8.36 24.94 -10.12
CA GLY A 494 -8.09 24.98 -11.57
C GLY A 494 -7.37 26.23 -12.07
N GLU A 495 -7.28 27.28 -11.27
CA GLU A 495 -6.62 28.53 -11.63
C GLU A 495 -5.08 28.40 -11.66
N SER A 496 -4.40 29.43 -12.14
CA SER A 496 -2.94 29.46 -12.20
C SER A 496 -2.36 30.08 -10.92
N TYR A 497 -1.40 29.37 -10.33
CA TYR A 497 -0.78 29.70 -9.05
C TYR A 497 0.73 29.84 -9.18
N ARG A 498 1.28 30.89 -8.58
CA ARG A 498 2.71 31.05 -8.30
C ARG A 498 2.91 30.96 -6.80
N VAL A 499 3.85 30.15 -6.36
CA VAL A 499 4.17 30.00 -4.92
C VAL A 499 5.57 30.51 -4.70
N LEU A 500 5.68 31.60 -3.98
CA LEU A 500 6.96 32.21 -3.62
C LEU A 500 7.46 31.60 -2.32
N LEU A 501 8.65 31.01 -2.37
CA LEU A 501 9.32 30.42 -1.22
C LEU A 501 10.56 31.23 -0.85
N PRO A 502 10.91 31.35 0.45
CA PRO A 502 12.23 31.75 0.87
C PRO A 502 13.30 30.80 0.28
N ALA A 503 14.48 31.33 -0.02
CA ALA A 503 15.54 30.58 -0.69
C ALA A 503 15.91 29.26 0.03
N GLU A 504 15.92 29.26 1.38
CA GLU A 504 16.16 28.08 2.20
C GLU A 504 15.07 27.01 2.08
N ALA A 505 13.83 27.40 1.77
CA ALA A 505 12.68 26.48 1.62
C ALA A 505 12.46 26.04 0.17
N ALA A 506 13.14 26.62 -0.81
CA ALA A 506 12.91 26.37 -2.24
C ALA A 506 13.47 25.02 -2.73
N ASN A 507 14.54 24.51 -2.08
CA ASN A 507 15.15 23.24 -2.45
C ASN A 507 14.43 22.03 -1.83
N ASP A 508 13.12 21.93 -2.05
CA ASP A 508 12.27 20.87 -1.50
C ASP A 508 11.97 19.73 -2.48
N ARG A 509 12.79 19.60 -3.53
CA ARG A 509 12.68 18.55 -4.57
C ARG A 509 11.32 18.50 -5.25
N GLY A 510 10.66 19.65 -5.40
CA GLY A 510 9.37 19.77 -6.04
C GLY A 510 8.17 19.41 -5.14
N TYR A 511 8.37 19.28 -3.83
CA TYR A 511 7.30 18.99 -2.89
C TYR A 511 6.20 20.07 -2.91
N THR A 512 6.59 21.34 -2.81
CA THR A 512 5.61 22.46 -2.86
C THR A 512 4.85 22.48 -4.19
N TYR A 513 5.50 22.18 -5.30
CA TYR A 513 4.85 22.08 -6.61
C TYR A 513 3.73 21.02 -6.63
N VAL A 514 4.03 19.76 -6.25
CA VAL A 514 3.02 18.71 -6.28
C VAL A 514 1.93 18.92 -5.23
N LEU A 515 2.30 19.48 -4.07
CA LEU A 515 1.36 19.81 -3.01
C LEU A 515 0.37 20.89 -3.44
N THR A 516 0.85 21.96 -4.10
CA THR A 516 0.01 23.04 -4.62
C THR A 516 -0.92 22.54 -5.73
N ARG A 517 -0.38 21.73 -6.67
CA ARG A 517 -1.20 21.06 -7.69
C ARG A 517 -2.31 20.22 -7.07
N TYR A 518 -1.97 19.44 -6.04
CA TYR A 518 -2.96 18.65 -5.31
C TYR A 518 -3.97 19.55 -4.61
N THR A 519 -3.55 20.57 -3.86
CA THR A 519 -4.44 21.40 -3.04
C THR A 519 -5.44 22.19 -3.89
N PHE A 520 -4.98 22.79 -4.99
CA PHE A 520 -5.80 23.64 -5.88
C PHE A 520 -6.28 22.96 -7.15
N ARG A 521 -5.96 21.67 -7.34
CA ARG A 521 -6.29 20.92 -8.56
C ARG A 521 -5.88 21.64 -9.84
N SER A 522 -4.74 22.29 -9.82
CA SER A 522 -4.22 23.10 -10.92
C SER A 522 -3.03 22.45 -11.61
N ASN A 523 -3.02 22.47 -12.94
CA ASN A 523 -1.84 22.13 -13.74
C ASN A 523 -0.91 23.34 -13.96
N SER A 524 -1.42 24.55 -13.79
CA SER A 524 -0.67 25.80 -13.93
C SER A 524 -0.11 26.26 -12.59
N VAL A 525 0.93 25.54 -12.11
CA VAL A 525 1.62 25.86 -10.86
C VAL A 525 3.09 26.07 -11.15
N GLN A 526 3.69 27.10 -10.55
CA GLN A 526 5.13 27.33 -10.56
C GLN A 526 5.59 27.74 -9.16
N VAL A 527 6.74 27.21 -8.74
CA VAL A 527 7.40 27.60 -7.49
C VAL A 527 8.51 28.59 -7.85
N LEU A 528 8.51 29.69 -7.16
CA LEU A 528 9.41 30.85 -7.38
C LEU A 528 10.26 31.12 -6.13
N THR A 529 11.37 31.78 -6.34
CA THR A 529 12.18 32.43 -5.31
C THR A 529 12.16 33.95 -5.49
N GLU A 530 12.79 34.68 -4.58
CA GLU A 530 12.89 36.14 -4.69
C GLU A 530 13.57 36.58 -5.98
N ASP A 531 14.51 35.83 -6.49
CA ASP A 531 15.25 36.14 -7.73
C ASP A 531 14.34 36.12 -8.97
N ASP A 532 13.24 35.37 -8.89
CA ASP A 532 12.28 35.20 -9.99
C ASP A 532 11.25 36.33 -10.05
N LEU A 533 11.10 37.18 -9.00
CA LEU A 533 10.08 38.23 -8.91
C LEU A 533 10.17 39.25 -10.05
N GLY A 534 11.38 39.58 -10.49
CA GLY A 534 11.58 40.54 -11.58
C GLY A 534 11.04 40.08 -12.94
N SER A 535 10.80 38.80 -13.11
CA SER A 535 10.26 38.18 -14.32
C SER A 535 8.76 37.91 -14.25
N LEU A 536 8.12 38.11 -13.10
CA LEU A 536 6.69 37.86 -12.92
C LEU A 536 5.84 38.99 -13.52
N SER A 537 4.94 38.62 -14.43
CA SER A 537 3.95 39.53 -15.01
C SER A 537 2.53 39.17 -14.57
N ALA A 538 1.61 40.13 -14.60
CA ALA A 538 0.19 39.92 -14.29
C ALA A 538 -0.48 38.87 -15.21
N ASP A 539 0.05 38.69 -16.42
CA ASP A 539 -0.46 37.72 -17.40
C ASP A 539 0.00 36.27 -17.11
N ASP A 540 0.99 36.07 -16.23
CA ASP A 540 1.60 34.77 -16.00
C ASP A 540 0.78 33.86 -15.06
N ALA A 541 -0.01 34.45 -14.16
CA ALA A 541 -0.81 33.71 -13.19
C ALA A 541 -1.96 34.53 -12.61
N ASN A 542 -2.94 33.84 -12.00
CA ASN A 542 -4.06 34.49 -11.35
C ASN A 542 -3.73 34.86 -9.89
N PHE A 543 -2.90 34.04 -9.23
CA PHE A 543 -2.59 34.21 -7.80
C PHE A 543 -1.12 33.99 -7.52
N LEU A 544 -0.54 34.88 -6.69
CA LEU A 544 0.76 34.71 -6.07
C LEU A 544 0.55 34.38 -4.57
N LEU A 545 1.04 33.23 -4.13
CA LEU A 545 1.00 32.77 -2.74
C LEU A 545 2.40 32.92 -2.13
N ILE A 546 2.53 33.66 -1.03
CA ILE A 546 3.81 33.98 -0.40
C ILE A 546 3.92 33.17 0.90
N TYR A 547 4.83 32.19 0.94
CA TYR A 547 5.06 31.35 2.09
C TYR A 547 6.02 31.98 3.09
N GLY A 548 5.61 32.02 4.37
CA GLY A 548 6.42 32.56 5.44
C GLY A 548 6.37 34.10 5.54
N THR A 549 7.39 34.68 6.17
CA THR A 549 7.49 36.14 6.32
C THR A 549 8.01 36.77 5.03
N GLN A 550 7.32 37.82 4.56
CA GLN A 550 7.78 38.55 3.40
C GLN A 550 9.09 39.28 3.71
N SER A 551 10.10 39.04 2.89
CA SER A 551 11.35 39.79 2.96
C SER A 551 11.16 41.24 2.58
N PRO A 552 12.11 42.16 2.88
CA PRO A 552 12.06 43.53 2.42
C PRO A 552 11.92 43.69 0.91
N ALA A 553 12.57 42.80 0.12
CA ALA A 553 12.51 42.81 -1.33
C ALA A 553 11.11 42.41 -1.84
N VAL A 554 10.53 41.35 -1.31
CA VAL A 554 9.16 40.88 -1.62
C VAL A 554 8.14 41.96 -1.23
N SER A 555 8.29 42.55 -0.03
CA SER A 555 7.39 43.59 0.46
C SER A 555 7.46 44.87 -0.41
N ALA A 556 8.67 45.24 -0.87
CA ALA A 556 8.86 46.37 -1.77
C ALA A 556 8.22 46.09 -3.14
N TRP A 557 8.43 44.91 -3.71
CA TRP A 557 7.85 44.49 -4.98
C TRP A 557 6.30 44.52 -4.93
N VAL A 558 5.70 43.93 -3.87
CA VAL A 558 4.24 43.93 -3.69
C VAL A 558 3.69 45.36 -3.55
N ARG A 559 4.34 46.24 -2.76
CA ARG A 559 3.92 47.63 -2.61
C ARG A 559 3.98 48.43 -3.92
N THR A 560 4.92 48.12 -4.79
CA THR A 560 5.10 48.81 -6.08
C THR A 560 4.05 48.39 -7.10
N HIS A 561 3.73 47.08 -7.17
CA HIS A 561 2.85 46.52 -8.20
C HIS A 561 1.40 46.33 -7.71
N TYR A 562 1.21 46.04 -6.41
CA TYR A 562 -0.09 45.71 -5.80
C TYR A 562 -0.26 46.42 -4.45
N PRO A 563 -0.28 47.75 -4.38
CA PRO A 563 -0.26 48.54 -3.13
C PRO A 563 -1.42 48.19 -2.19
N ASP A 564 -2.62 47.96 -2.71
CA ASP A 564 -3.82 47.61 -1.93
C ASP A 564 -3.80 46.20 -1.33
N GLN A 565 -2.84 45.37 -1.73
CA GLN A 565 -2.65 44.03 -1.27
C GLN A 565 -1.36 43.87 -0.43
N ALA A 566 -0.70 44.96 -0.11
CA ALA A 566 0.56 44.97 0.64
C ALA A 566 0.42 44.28 1.99
N GLY A 567 1.36 43.38 2.30
CA GLY A 567 1.39 42.58 3.55
C GLY A 567 0.49 41.35 3.57
N ARG A 568 -0.28 41.07 2.51
CA ARG A 568 -1.09 39.85 2.41
C ARG A 568 -0.25 38.68 1.95
N PRO A 569 -0.51 37.47 2.41
CA PRO A 569 0.17 36.25 1.94
C PRO A 569 -0.37 35.76 0.59
N VAL A 570 -1.47 36.30 0.11
CA VAL A 570 -2.10 36.01 -1.17
C VAL A 570 -2.27 37.31 -1.94
N ILE A 571 -1.71 37.37 -3.13
CA ILE A 571 -1.85 38.49 -4.06
C ILE A 571 -2.67 38.01 -5.25
N ASN A 572 -3.78 38.69 -5.53
CA ASN A 572 -4.53 38.50 -6.75
C ASN A 572 -3.89 39.35 -7.84
N LEU A 573 -3.28 38.70 -8.83
CA LEU A 573 -2.52 39.36 -9.88
C LEU A 573 -3.40 40.03 -10.94
N TRP A 574 -4.72 39.81 -10.92
CA TRP A 574 -5.69 40.44 -11.85
C TRP A 574 -6.24 41.76 -11.33
N LEU A 575 -6.05 42.06 -10.06
CA LEU A 575 -6.48 43.31 -9.44
C LEU A 575 -5.29 44.25 -9.39
N GLU A 576 -5.04 44.99 -10.48
CA GLU A 576 -4.10 46.10 -10.51
C GLU A 576 -4.55 47.26 -9.61
#